data_7f257ff1c8cceb8295e9cf02ddf9d3a6
#
_entry.id   7f257ff1c8cceb8295e9cf02ddf9d3a6
#
_cell.length_a   1.000
_cell.length_b   1.000
_cell.length_c   1.000
_cell.angle_alpha   90.00
_cell.angle_beta   90.00
_cell.angle_gamma   90.00
#
_symmetry.space_group_name_H-M   'P 1'
#
loop_
_entity.id
_entity.type
_entity.pdbx_description
1 polymer ?
#
loop_
_entity_poly.entity_id
_entity_poly.type
_entity_poly.pdbx_seq_one_letter_code
_entity_poly.pdbx_strand_id
1 'polypeptide(L)'
;MRAACVSLPVQFDSSGIGRIRPIGLIRATNRDFKWNRSPYRSARRKTSASGQDVHARMTQSPFFRKLSRQVIDKVRQSIISHHKRSSNILFSDTTLRDGEQMPGATLEPHEKLRIALALQDAGVHSLDAGFPASSESDVAAIRMMIGVVTGPVLTALCRTVRADIDAADVALDGNPPHKRGVSLFCGTSPLHRVHKLNRSRSEILGIITDNVSYAAQHFRIVAFSPEDASRTEVDYLCQCYREAIDAGATTIGFPDTVGLLTPEKARNFIKAIQDGVPNLDRALLAVHFHNDLGLAVANTLACIQEGVNVVQCTVNGIGERAGNASLEEVVMALALHHDQFGRSFSIDTTKLAPLCHLVAELTGVTISRMKPIGGDNIFATEAGIHQDGLLKNPDTYLPFRPEMVGGGDIQLVLGRHSGRRAVAHRLAELNLNATDDEVSAIANLIKQQPKGTVVDDATLQLLWSKVT
;
A
#
# COMPACT_ATOMS: atom_id res chain seq x y z
N MET A 1 -16.01 -19.99 34.54
CA MET A 1 -14.75 -20.35 35.21
C MET A 1 -13.76 -19.20 35.01
N ARG A 2 -13.40 -18.52 36.07
CA ARG A 2 -12.52 -17.35 36.07
C ARG A 2 -11.06 -17.81 35.96
N ALA A 3 -10.31 -17.33 35.00
CA ALA A 3 -8.87 -17.52 34.93
C ALA A 3 -8.19 -16.38 35.69
N ALA A 4 -7.34 -16.74 36.63
CA ALA A 4 -6.60 -15.81 37.48
C ALA A 4 -5.30 -15.39 36.76
N CYS A 5 -5.07 -14.08 36.65
CA CYS A 5 -3.77 -13.51 36.29
C CYS A 5 -2.82 -13.65 37.50
N VAL A 6 -1.69 -14.32 37.29
CA VAL A 6 -0.57 -14.33 38.23
C VAL A 6 0.46 -13.32 37.74
N SER A 7 0.58 -12.21 38.45
CA SER A 7 1.65 -11.22 38.28
C SER A 7 2.88 -11.65 39.11
N LEU A 8 4.02 -11.78 38.45
CA LEU A 8 5.31 -11.97 39.09
C LEU A 8 5.99 -10.61 39.31
N PRO A 9 6.57 -10.33 40.48
CA PRO A 9 7.27 -9.07 40.74
C PRO A 9 8.70 -9.10 40.14
N VAL A 10 9.03 -8.03 39.42
CA VAL A 10 10.40 -7.73 38.95
C VAL A 10 11.08 -6.89 40.03
N GLN A 11 12.19 -7.38 40.61
CA GLN A 11 13.07 -6.59 41.46
C GLN A 11 14.16 -5.94 40.62
N PHE A 12 14.32 -4.64 40.73
CA PHE A 12 15.42 -3.86 40.13
C PHE A 12 16.53 -3.67 41.17
N ASP A 13 17.79 -3.82 40.77
CA ASP A 13 18.91 -3.40 41.53
C ASP A 13 19.32 -1.94 41.25
N SER A 14 20.15 -1.37 42.09
CA SER A 14 20.49 0.04 42.12
C SER A 14 21.42 0.54 40.98
N SER A 15 21.68 -0.27 39.94
CA SER A 15 22.58 0.08 38.83
C SER A 15 21.89 0.19 37.47
N GLY A 16 20.59 -0.09 37.34
CA GLY A 16 19.78 0.22 36.15
C GLY A 16 20.10 -0.56 34.88
N ILE A 17 20.93 -1.63 34.91
CA ILE A 17 21.26 -2.41 33.71
C ILE A 17 20.83 -3.86 33.92
N GLY A 18 19.73 -4.26 33.31
CA GLY A 18 19.23 -5.64 33.34
C GLY A 18 20.07 -6.60 32.48
N ARG A 19 20.84 -7.48 33.11
CA ARG A 19 21.45 -8.63 32.43
C ARG A 19 20.55 -9.85 32.57
N ILE A 20 20.07 -10.37 31.44
CA ILE A 20 19.37 -11.66 31.39
C ILE A 20 20.39 -12.79 31.43
N ARG A 21 20.34 -13.64 32.47
CA ARG A 21 21.11 -14.91 32.53
C ARG A 21 20.27 -16.01 31.86
N PRO A 22 20.90 -16.90 31.06
CA PRO A 22 20.18 -18.02 30.45
C PRO A 22 19.85 -19.08 31.50
N ILE A 23 18.57 -19.49 31.55
CA ILE A 23 18.12 -20.62 32.36
C ILE A 23 18.41 -21.90 31.58
N GLY A 24 19.06 -22.85 32.30
CA GLY A 24 19.59 -24.08 31.75
C GLY A 24 18.57 -25.02 31.12
N LEU A 25 19.06 -25.74 30.11
CA LEU A 25 18.39 -26.86 29.46
C LEU A 25 18.06 -27.98 30.50
N ILE A 26 16.77 -28.24 30.65
CA ILE A 26 16.32 -29.51 31.28
C ILE A 26 16.24 -30.54 30.16
N ARG A 27 17.17 -31.52 30.20
CA ARG A 27 17.11 -32.75 29.40
C ARG A 27 15.98 -33.62 29.95
N ALA A 28 14.95 -33.83 29.13
CA ALA A 28 13.97 -34.88 29.38
C ALA A 28 14.52 -36.20 28.81
N THR A 29 14.75 -37.16 29.70
CA THR A 29 15.13 -38.53 29.38
C THR A 29 13.90 -39.31 28.89
N ASN A 30 14.10 -40.03 27.78
CA ASN A 30 13.18 -41.04 27.25
C ASN A 30 12.91 -42.12 28.30
N ARG A 31 11.69 -42.40 28.66
CA ARG A 31 11.22 -43.69 29.20
C ARG A 31 9.87 -44.08 28.62
N ASP A 32 9.95 -45.14 27.83
CA ASP A 32 9.00 -46.23 27.58
C ASP A 32 7.51 -46.00 27.85
N PHE A 33 6.75 -45.87 26.74
CA PHE A 33 5.35 -46.23 26.72
C PHE A 33 5.16 -47.42 25.77
N LYS A 34 4.96 -48.63 26.38
CA LYS A 34 4.57 -49.85 25.69
C LYS A 34 3.09 -49.80 25.33
N TRP A 35 2.76 -49.83 24.02
CA TRP A 35 1.41 -50.09 23.54
C TRP A 35 1.15 -51.60 23.56
N ASN A 36 0.11 -52.00 24.31
CA ASN A 36 -0.43 -53.34 24.36
C ASN A 36 -1.15 -53.66 23.04
N ARG A 37 -0.69 -54.67 22.31
CA ARG A 37 -1.36 -55.21 21.13
C ARG A 37 -2.45 -56.18 21.57
N SER A 38 -3.71 -55.90 21.26
CA SER A 38 -4.80 -56.87 21.29
C SER A 38 -5.02 -57.43 19.88
N PRO A 39 -5.28 -58.77 19.77
CA PRO A 39 -5.32 -59.44 18.49
C PRO A 39 -6.74 -59.48 17.94
N TYR A 40 -6.98 -58.77 16.82
CA TYR A 40 -8.16 -59.12 15.98
C TYR A 40 -7.72 -59.70 14.64
N ARG A 41 -8.12 -60.95 14.44
CA ARG A 41 -7.90 -61.74 13.23
C ARG A 41 -8.64 -61.14 12.03
N SER A 42 -7.95 -61.21 10.92
CA SER A 42 -8.34 -60.95 9.53
C SER A 42 -9.72 -61.45 9.10
N ALA A 43 -10.50 -60.53 8.52
CA ALA A 43 -11.48 -60.88 7.47
C ALA A 43 -11.14 -60.00 6.26
N ARG A 44 -10.51 -60.59 5.24
CA ARG A 44 -10.33 -59.94 3.94
C ARG A 44 -11.70 -59.78 3.28
N ARG A 45 -12.33 -58.62 3.42
CA ARG A 45 -13.34 -58.15 2.46
C ARG A 45 -12.61 -57.36 1.37
N LYS A 46 -12.81 -57.75 0.13
CA LYS A 46 -12.49 -56.92 -1.03
C LYS A 46 -13.36 -55.66 -0.94
N THR A 47 -12.79 -54.57 -0.43
CA THR A 47 -13.44 -53.28 -0.45
C THR A 47 -13.11 -52.62 -1.77
N SER A 48 -14.16 -52.22 -2.47
CA SER A 48 -14.19 -51.28 -3.60
C SER A 48 -13.25 -50.11 -3.40
N ALA A 49 -12.68 -49.61 -4.50
CA ALA A 49 -11.81 -48.42 -4.53
C ALA A 49 -12.33 -47.31 -3.60
N SER A 50 -11.48 -46.84 -2.71
CA SER A 50 -11.85 -45.81 -1.74
C SER A 50 -12.32 -44.53 -2.47
N GLY A 51 -13.29 -43.80 -1.91
CA GLY A 51 -13.82 -42.58 -2.51
C GLY A 51 -12.72 -41.54 -2.85
N GLN A 52 -11.55 -41.65 -2.21
CA GLN A 52 -10.36 -40.83 -2.52
C GLN A 52 -9.74 -41.20 -3.89
N ASP A 53 -9.70 -42.47 -4.28
CA ASP A 53 -9.21 -42.92 -5.60
C ASP A 53 -10.16 -42.51 -6.74
N VAL A 54 -11.47 -42.50 -6.48
CA VAL A 54 -12.48 -42.05 -7.47
C VAL A 54 -12.38 -40.53 -7.64
N HIS A 55 -12.21 -39.76 -6.55
CA HIS A 55 -12.04 -38.31 -6.61
C HIS A 55 -10.76 -37.91 -7.34
N ALA A 56 -9.63 -38.60 -7.04
CA ALA A 56 -8.34 -38.35 -7.72
C ALA A 56 -8.41 -38.70 -9.23
N ARG A 57 -9.11 -39.77 -9.63
CA ARG A 57 -9.32 -40.10 -11.04
C ARG A 57 -10.27 -39.16 -11.76
N MET A 58 -11.32 -38.66 -11.10
CA MET A 58 -12.22 -37.66 -11.66
C MET A 58 -11.50 -36.34 -11.93
N THR A 59 -10.69 -35.86 -10.99
CA THR A 59 -9.93 -34.61 -11.15
C THR A 59 -8.85 -34.69 -12.23
N GLN A 60 -8.37 -35.86 -12.59
CA GLN A 60 -7.38 -36.07 -13.66
C GLN A 60 -8.01 -36.21 -15.06
N SER A 61 -9.31 -36.40 -15.18
CA SER A 61 -9.98 -36.49 -16.48
C SER A 61 -9.89 -35.19 -17.26
N PRO A 62 -9.52 -35.23 -18.58
CA PRO A 62 -9.48 -34.03 -19.42
C PRO A 62 -10.82 -33.28 -19.47
N PHE A 63 -11.92 -33.99 -19.39
CA PHE A 63 -13.27 -33.43 -19.37
C PHE A 63 -13.52 -32.61 -18.10
N PHE A 64 -13.22 -33.15 -16.91
CA PHE A 64 -13.38 -32.42 -15.65
C PHE A 64 -12.44 -31.25 -15.53
N ARG A 65 -11.20 -31.36 -16.02
CA ARG A 65 -10.26 -30.21 -16.10
C ARG A 65 -10.79 -29.12 -17.02
N LYS A 66 -11.39 -29.46 -18.16
CA LYS A 66 -11.99 -28.46 -19.07
C LYS A 66 -13.21 -27.81 -18.45
N LEU A 67 -14.08 -28.58 -17.78
CA LEU A 67 -15.28 -28.08 -17.12
C LEU A 67 -14.91 -27.16 -15.92
N SER A 68 -13.91 -27.54 -15.10
CA SER A 68 -13.45 -26.69 -13.98
C SER A 68 -12.83 -25.40 -14.47
N ARG A 69 -12.06 -25.42 -15.56
CA ARG A 69 -11.53 -24.20 -16.19
C ARG A 69 -12.65 -23.27 -16.66
N GLN A 70 -13.65 -23.79 -17.36
CA GLN A 70 -14.80 -23.00 -17.83
C GLN A 70 -15.58 -22.34 -16.68
N VAL A 71 -15.72 -23.03 -15.55
CA VAL A 71 -16.37 -22.48 -14.35
C VAL A 71 -15.51 -21.39 -13.73
N ILE A 72 -14.21 -21.63 -13.60
CA ILE A 72 -13.25 -20.63 -13.08
C ILE A 72 -13.26 -19.39 -13.95
N ASP A 73 -13.22 -19.54 -15.27
CA ASP A 73 -13.23 -18.41 -16.20
C ASP A 73 -14.54 -17.60 -16.13
N LYS A 74 -15.69 -18.29 -16.02
CA LYS A 74 -16.98 -17.59 -15.81
C LYS A 74 -17.01 -16.80 -14.51
N VAL A 75 -16.48 -17.35 -13.42
CA VAL A 75 -16.41 -16.65 -12.14
C VAL A 75 -15.47 -15.44 -12.25
N ARG A 76 -14.29 -15.59 -12.86
CA ARG A 76 -13.37 -14.48 -13.14
C ARG A 76 -14.04 -13.37 -13.92
N GLN A 77 -14.70 -13.72 -15.04
CA GLN A 77 -15.40 -12.76 -15.90
C GLN A 77 -16.54 -12.05 -15.15
N SER A 78 -17.26 -12.75 -14.30
CA SER A 78 -18.31 -12.15 -13.47
C SER A 78 -17.73 -11.08 -12.51
N ILE A 79 -16.61 -11.38 -11.86
CA ILE A 79 -15.93 -10.45 -10.94
C ILE A 79 -15.41 -9.23 -11.71
N ILE A 80 -14.71 -9.43 -12.83
CA ILE A 80 -14.20 -8.36 -13.68
C ILE A 80 -15.35 -7.46 -14.17
N SER A 81 -16.41 -8.07 -14.69
CA SER A 81 -17.59 -7.34 -15.18
C SER A 81 -18.30 -6.56 -14.07
N HIS A 82 -18.29 -7.07 -12.82
CA HIS A 82 -18.83 -6.35 -11.68
C HIS A 82 -17.99 -5.10 -11.39
N HIS A 83 -16.68 -5.22 -11.28
CA HIS A 83 -15.79 -4.07 -11.03
C HIS A 83 -15.80 -3.05 -12.16
N LYS A 84 -15.88 -3.48 -13.42
CA LYS A 84 -15.96 -2.56 -14.57
C LYS A 84 -17.27 -1.75 -14.61
N ARG A 85 -18.38 -2.34 -14.13
CA ARG A 85 -19.66 -1.63 -14.02
C ARG A 85 -19.80 -0.78 -12.77
N SER A 86 -18.97 -1.06 -11.77
CA SER A 86 -18.90 -0.27 -10.56
C SER A 86 -18.16 1.05 -10.82
N SER A 87 -18.63 2.12 -10.21
CA SER A 87 -17.90 3.40 -10.19
C SER A 87 -16.67 3.34 -9.28
N ASN A 88 -16.43 2.24 -8.55
CA ASN A 88 -15.33 2.13 -7.59
C ASN A 88 -13.96 2.05 -8.27
N ILE A 89 -13.03 2.86 -7.77
CA ILE A 89 -11.60 2.70 -7.99
C ILE A 89 -11.06 1.70 -6.96
N LEU A 90 -10.30 0.72 -7.45
CA LEU A 90 -9.60 -0.24 -6.61
C LEU A 90 -8.18 0.26 -6.32
N PHE A 91 -7.87 0.45 -5.05
CA PHE A 91 -6.52 0.82 -4.63
C PHE A 91 -5.68 -0.43 -4.37
N SER A 92 -4.55 -0.52 -5.09
CA SER A 92 -3.49 -1.51 -4.88
C SER A 92 -2.31 -0.80 -4.23
N ASP A 93 -1.97 -1.16 -3.01
CA ASP A 93 -0.82 -0.57 -2.33
C ASP A 93 0.43 -1.41 -2.56
N THR A 94 1.55 -0.75 -2.88
CA THR A 94 2.84 -1.37 -3.09
C THR A 94 3.93 -0.84 -2.13
N THR A 95 3.52 -0.25 -1.00
CA THR A 95 4.44 0.25 0.04
C THR A 95 5.38 -0.84 0.54
N LEU A 96 4.86 -2.07 0.70
CA LEU A 96 5.61 -3.22 1.23
C LEU A 96 6.57 -3.85 0.22
N ARG A 97 6.51 -3.47 -1.05
CA ARG A 97 7.40 -3.98 -2.10
C ARG A 97 8.18 -2.86 -2.78
N ASP A 98 7.52 -1.98 -3.58
CA ASP A 98 8.17 -0.87 -4.28
C ASP A 98 8.62 0.22 -3.30
N GLY A 99 7.79 0.50 -2.30
CA GLY A 99 8.11 1.45 -1.24
C GLY A 99 9.40 1.10 -0.52
N GLU A 100 9.56 -0.17 -0.17
CA GLU A 100 10.76 -0.70 0.51
C GLU A 100 12.01 -0.71 -0.39
N GLN A 101 11.85 -0.68 -1.72
CA GLN A 101 12.97 -0.59 -2.66
C GLN A 101 13.67 0.78 -2.63
N MET A 102 13.11 1.75 -1.94
CA MET A 102 13.77 3.01 -1.63
C MET A 102 15.05 2.74 -0.81
N PRO A 103 16.22 3.31 -1.20
CA PRO A 103 17.45 3.15 -0.43
C PRO A 103 17.27 3.58 1.04
N GLY A 104 17.53 2.68 1.97
CA GLY A 104 17.42 2.91 3.41
C GLY A 104 16.04 2.65 4.04
N ALA A 105 15.04 2.22 3.27
CA ALA A 105 13.68 1.96 3.75
C ALA A 105 13.38 0.47 4.02
N THR A 106 14.40 -0.32 4.37
CA THR A 106 14.24 -1.77 4.65
C THR A 106 13.31 -2.00 5.83
N LEU A 107 12.35 -2.91 5.66
CA LEU A 107 11.36 -3.30 6.66
C LEU A 107 11.58 -4.74 7.14
N GLU A 108 11.50 -4.95 8.44
CA GLU A 108 11.45 -6.28 9.01
C GLU A 108 10.07 -6.94 8.78
N PRO A 109 9.97 -8.28 8.75
CA PRO A 109 8.69 -8.97 8.51
C PRO A 109 7.54 -8.54 9.43
N HIS A 110 7.81 -8.25 10.69
CA HIS A 110 6.79 -7.80 11.64
C HIS A 110 6.37 -6.34 11.40
N GLU A 111 7.25 -5.50 10.86
CA GLU A 111 6.95 -4.12 10.46
C GLU A 111 6.07 -4.10 9.21
N LYS A 112 6.38 -4.97 8.23
CA LYS A 112 5.50 -5.18 7.07
C LYS A 112 4.10 -5.61 7.50
N LEU A 113 3.97 -6.51 8.48
CA LEU A 113 2.68 -6.91 9.03
C LEU A 113 1.94 -5.73 9.68
N ARG A 114 2.62 -4.87 10.45
CA ARG A 114 2.01 -3.67 11.05
C ARG A 114 1.45 -2.73 9.98
N ILE A 115 2.22 -2.46 8.93
CA ILE A 115 1.77 -1.63 7.80
C ILE A 115 0.62 -2.30 7.06
N ALA A 116 0.69 -3.60 6.79
CA ALA A 116 -0.37 -4.35 6.11
C ALA A 116 -1.72 -4.29 6.86
N LEU A 117 -1.69 -4.38 8.19
CA LEU A 117 -2.88 -4.24 9.02
C LEU A 117 -3.44 -2.82 8.99
N ALA A 118 -2.60 -1.80 9.02
CA ALA A 118 -3.03 -0.40 8.91
C ALA A 118 -3.62 -0.10 7.51
N LEU A 119 -3.04 -0.64 6.44
CA LEU A 119 -3.58 -0.54 5.07
C LEU A 119 -4.91 -1.28 4.92
N GLN A 120 -5.06 -2.44 5.55
CA GLN A 120 -6.34 -3.15 5.63
C GLN A 120 -7.39 -2.31 6.36
N ASP A 121 -7.04 -1.72 7.49
CA ASP A 121 -7.93 -0.87 8.30
C ASP A 121 -8.35 0.40 7.55
N ALA A 122 -7.44 0.93 6.72
CA ALA A 122 -7.73 2.02 5.80
C ALA A 122 -8.62 1.62 4.60
N GLY A 123 -8.83 0.32 4.33
CA GLY A 123 -9.72 -0.15 3.28
C GLY A 123 -9.08 -0.36 1.90
N VAL A 124 -7.78 -0.60 1.83
CA VAL A 124 -7.05 -0.94 0.59
C VAL A 124 -7.53 -2.28 0.03
N HIS A 125 -7.66 -2.40 -1.29
CA HIS A 125 -8.22 -3.59 -1.96
C HIS A 125 -7.21 -4.72 -2.16
N SER A 126 -5.94 -4.36 -2.45
CA SER A 126 -4.85 -5.33 -2.61
C SER A 126 -3.54 -4.77 -2.10
N LEU A 127 -2.69 -5.67 -1.59
CA LEU A 127 -1.34 -5.38 -1.12
C LEU A 127 -0.34 -6.14 -1.97
N ASP A 128 0.61 -5.44 -2.58
CA ASP A 128 1.80 -6.05 -3.16
C ASP A 128 2.76 -6.34 -2.01
N ALA A 129 2.71 -7.58 -1.52
CA ALA A 129 3.28 -7.95 -0.22
C ALA A 129 4.78 -8.25 -0.26
N GLY A 130 5.39 -8.25 -1.46
CA GLY A 130 6.82 -8.47 -1.64
C GLY A 130 7.19 -9.30 -2.86
N PHE A 131 8.46 -9.69 -2.94
CA PHE A 131 9.05 -10.46 -4.03
C PHE A 131 9.70 -11.77 -3.52
N PRO A 132 8.92 -12.82 -3.30
CA PRO A 132 9.38 -14.07 -2.67
C PRO A 132 10.59 -14.73 -3.32
N ALA A 133 10.72 -14.63 -4.65
CA ALA A 133 11.85 -15.19 -5.38
C ALA A 133 13.18 -14.45 -5.14
N SER A 134 13.16 -13.25 -4.58
CA SER A 134 14.35 -12.44 -4.33
C SER A 134 14.74 -12.36 -2.85
N SER A 135 13.81 -12.63 -1.91
CA SER A 135 14.00 -12.36 -0.49
C SER A 135 13.29 -13.38 0.41
N GLU A 136 14.06 -14.05 1.28
CA GLU A 136 13.51 -14.89 2.34
C GLU A 136 12.73 -14.06 3.38
N SER A 137 13.13 -12.81 3.60
CA SER A 137 12.40 -11.87 4.46
C SER A 137 11.00 -11.59 3.91
N ASP A 138 10.85 -11.44 2.58
CA ASP A 138 9.53 -11.28 1.95
C ASP A 138 8.67 -12.52 2.12
N VAL A 139 9.25 -13.71 1.98
CA VAL A 139 8.54 -14.97 2.28
C VAL A 139 8.06 -14.99 3.72
N ALA A 140 8.92 -14.62 4.68
CA ALA A 140 8.57 -14.57 6.09
C ALA A 140 7.45 -13.55 6.36
N ALA A 141 7.53 -12.35 5.78
CA ALA A 141 6.51 -11.30 5.91
C ALA A 141 5.15 -11.75 5.37
N ILE A 142 5.11 -12.32 4.16
CA ILE A 142 3.89 -12.86 3.55
C ILE A 142 3.28 -13.95 4.44
N ARG A 143 4.11 -14.87 4.95
CA ARG A 143 3.66 -15.93 5.86
C ARG A 143 3.04 -15.39 7.15
N MET A 144 3.58 -14.30 7.71
CA MET A 144 3.00 -13.63 8.88
C MET A 144 1.66 -12.96 8.58
N MET A 145 1.42 -12.52 7.35
CA MET A 145 0.16 -11.89 6.94
C MET A 145 -0.97 -12.91 6.74
N ILE A 146 -0.64 -14.18 6.39
CA ILE A 146 -1.65 -15.21 6.11
C ILE A 146 -2.52 -15.49 7.34
N GLY A 147 -3.83 -15.43 7.14
CA GLY A 147 -4.82 -15.63 8.20
C GLY A 147 -5.02 -14.45 9.15
N VAL A 148 -4.15 -13.43 9.08
CA VAL A 148 -4.22 -12.20 9.89
C VAL A 148 -4.73 -11.04 9.05
N VAL A 149 -4.16 -10.84 7.87
CA VAL A 149 -4.62 -9.86 6.88
C VAL A 149 -5.71 -10.52 6.02
N THR A 150 -6.97 -10.24 6.31
CA THR A 150 -8.13 -10.93 5.70
C THR A 150 -8.94 -10.05 4.76
N GLY A 151 -8.79 -8.73 4.84
CA GLY A 151 -9.52 -7.75 4.01
C GLY A 151 -9.02 -7.73 2.56
N PRO A 152 -7.80 -7.27 2.30
CA PRO A 152 -7.25 -7.11 0.96
C PRO A 152 -6.85 -8.45 0.31
N VAL A 153 -6.65 -8.41 -1.01
CA VAL A 153 -5.95 -9.47 -1.74
C VAL A 153 -4.45 -9.32 -1.51
N LEU A 154 -3.76 -10.37 -1.10
CA LEU A 154 -2.30 -10.40 -1.06
C LEU A 154 -1.77 -10.83 -2.43
N THR A 155 -0.89 -9.99 -3.01
CA THR A 155 -0.20 -10.30 -4.26
C THR A 155 1.31 -10.36 -4.04
N ALA A 156 2.00 -11.15 -4.84
CA ALA A 156 3.44 -11.22 -4.86
C ALA A 156 3.98 -10.85 -6.24
N LEU A 157 5.06 -10.08 -6.28
CA LEU A 157 5.75 -9.72 -7.52
C LEU A 157 6.49 -10.94 -8.07
N CYS A 158 6.43 -11.14 -9.39
CA CYS A 158 7.13 -12.21 -10.09
C CYS A 158 7.70 -11.69 -11.42
N ARG A 159 8.93 -12.02 -11.73
CA ARG A 159 9.36 -11.99 -13.13
C ARG A 159 8.53 -13.02 -13.91
N THR A 160 8.41 -12.83 -15.21
CA THR A 160 7.73 -13.81 -16.08
C THR A 160 8.58 -15.08 -16.28
N VAL A 161 8.87 -15.77 -15.18
CA VAL A 161 9.58 -17.06 -15.12
C VAL A 161 8.90 -17.99 -14.12
N ARG A 162 8.84 -19.30 -14.42
CA ARG A 162 8.12 -20.29 -13.59
C ARG A 162 8.62 -20.34 -12.15
N ALA A 163 9.93 -20.29 -11.94
CA ALA A 163 10.50 -20.35 -10.60
C ALA A 163 10.00 -19.24 -9.67
N ASP A 164 9.77 -18.03 -10.18
CA ASP A 164 9.23 -16.93 -9.39
C ASP A 164 7.74 -17.17 -9.06
N ILE A 165 6.98 -17.72 -10.01
CA ILE A 165 5.56 -18.07 -9.83
C ILE A 165 5.42 -19.18 -8.78
N ASP A 166 6.28 -20.21 -8.84
CA ASP A 166 6.32 -21.31 -7.86
C ASP A 166 6.68 -20.79 -6.47
N ALA A 167 7.66 -19.89 -6.37
CA ALA A 167 8.03 -19.24 -5.09
C ALA A 167 6.87 -18.44 -4.50
N ALA A 168 6.13 -17.71 -5.33
CA ALA A 168 4.94 -16.98 -4.90
C ALA A 168 3.80 -17.92 -4.47
N ASP A 169 3.58 -19.04 -5.18
CA ASP A 169 2.56 -20.04 -4.82
C ASP A 169 2.87 -20.64 -3.44
N VAL A 170 4.14 -20.99 -3.20
CA VAL A 170 4.61 -21.49 -1.91
C VAL A 170 4.47 -20.41 -0.82
N ALA A 171 4.85 -19.17 -1.07
CA ALA A 171 4.79 -18.09 -0.08
C ALA A 171 3.34 -17.76 0.33
N LEU A 172 2.41 -17.75 -0.63
CA LEU A 172 1.00 -17.42 -0.44
C LEU A 172 0.12 -18.64 -0.08
N ASP A 173 0.71 -19.83 0.07
CA ASP A 173 -0.04 -21.02 0.46
C ASP A 173 -0.67 -20.85 1.85
N GLY A 174 -1.92 -21.30 1.99
CA GLY A 174 -2.75 -21.08 3.18
C GLY A 174 -3.70 -19.88 3.07
N ASN A 175 -3.47 -18.94 2.13
CA ASN A 175 -4.44 -17.90 1.84
C ASN A 175 -5.57 -18.42 0.92
N PRO A 176 -6.84 -18.01 1.14
CA PRO A 176 -7.93 -18.43 0.26
C PRO A 176 -7.67 -18.06 -1.21
N PRO A 177 -8.06 -18.91 -2.19
CA PRO A 177 -7.75 -18.67 -3.61
C PRO A 177 -8.27 -17.35 -4.19
N HIS A 178 -9.27 -16.73 -3.59
CA HIS A 178 -9.80 -15.41 -3.98
C HIS A 178 -9.13 -14.24 -3.26
N LYS A 179 -8.21 -14.52 -2.34
CA LYS A 179 -7.44 -13.54 -1.56
C LYS A 179 -5.94 -13.62 -1.84
N ARG A 180 -5.51 -14.37 -2.86
CA ARG A 180 -4.12 -14.46 -3.28
C ARG A 180 -3.99 -14.28 -4.79
N GLY A 181 -2.92 -13.63 -5.23
CA GLY A 181 -2.61 -13.39 -6.62
C GLY A 181 -1.14 -13.15 -6.88
N VAL A 182 -0.80 -12.99 -8.15
CA VAL A 182 0.56 -12.65 -8.59
C VAL A 182 0.54 -11.46 -9.53
N SER A 183 1.60 -10.65 -9.45
CA SER A 183 1.89 -9.54 -10.35
C SER A 183 3.12 -9.89 -11.19
N LEU A 184 2.91 -10.29 -12.44
CA LEU A 184 3.98 -10.64 -13.37
C LEU A 184 4.43 -9.40 -14.13
N PHE A 185 5.75 -9.28 -14.34
CA PHE A 185 6.29 -8.22 -15.17
C PHE A 185 7.35 -8.72 -16.15
N CYS A 186 7.45 -8.05 -17.32
CA CYS A 186 8.46 -8.30 -18.32
C CYS A 186 8.83 -7.00 -19.04
N GLY A 187 10.12 -6.73 -19.24
CA GLY A 187 10.58 -5.56 -19.97
C GLY A 187 10.20 -5.64 -21.46
N THR A 188 9.49 -4.62 -21.95
CA THR A 188 8.96 -4.62 -23.33
C THR A 188 9.52 -3.51 -24.22
N SER A 189 10.09 -2.44 -23.63
CA SER A 189 10.65 -1.33 -24.39
C SER A 189 11.86 -1.77 -25.24
N PRO A 190 12.19 -1.03 -26.31
CA PRO A 190 13.40 -1.30 -27.11
C PRO A 190 14.66 -1.40 -26.27
N LEU A 191 14.79 -0.52 -25.27
CA LEU A 191 15.94 -0.50 -24.35
C LEU A 191 16.01 -1.79 -23.52
N HIS A 192 14.89 -2.23 -22.97
CA HIS A 192 14.85 -3.45 -22.16
C HIS A 192 15.01 -4.71 -23.01
N ARG A 193 14.43 -4.75 -24.21
CA ARG A 193 14.59 -5.87 -25.14
C ARG A 193 16.06 -6.06 -25.53
N VAL A 194 16.76 -4.96 -25.84
CA VAL A 194 18.16 -5.02 -26.34
C VAL A 194 19.14 -5.19 -25.19
N HIS A 195 19.07 -4.33 -24.17
CA HIS A 195 20.14 -4.24 -23.16
C HIS A 195 19.90 -5.06 -21.89
N LYS A 196 18.65 -5.31 -21.52
CA LYS A 196 18.31 -6.05 -20.29
C LYS A 196 18.05 -7.53 -20.57
N LEU A 197 17.29 -7.83 -21.62
CA LEU A 197 16.78 -9.19 -21.85
C LEU A 197 17.50 -9.89 -23.02
N ASN A 198 18.05 -9.13 -23.97
CA ASN A 198 18.60 -9.62 -25.24
C ASN A 198 17.62 -10.57 -25.94
N ARG A 199 16.38 -10.07 -26.17
CA ARG A 199 15.27 -10.82 -26.77
C ARG A 199 14.55 -10.03 -27.84
N SER A 200 14.07 -10.73 -28.86
CA SER A 200 13.16 -10.20 -29.88
C SER A 200 11.73 -9.98 -29.33
N ARG A 201 10.91 -9.20 -30.05
CA ARG A 201 9.49 -9.03 -29.72
C ARG A 201 8.75 -10.37 -29.64
N SER A 202 9.00 -11.29 -30.60
CA SER A 202 8.34 -12.60 -30.64
C SER A 202 8.73 -13.51 -29.47
N GLU A 203 10.00 -13.52 -29.08
CA GLU A 203 10.45 -14.29 -27.91
C GLU A 203 9.80 -13.78 -26.61
N ILE A 204 9.70 -12.45 -26.45
CA ILE A 204 9.05 -11.85 -25.29
C ILE A 204 7.55 -12.17 -25.26
N LEU A 205 6.86 -12.13 -26.39
CA LEU A 205 5.45 -12.57 -26.48
C LEU A 205 5.29 -14.02 -26.05
N GLY A 206 6.17 -14.91 -26.50
CA GLY A 206 6.19 -16.30 -26.06
C GLY A 206 6.39 -16.43 -24.55
N ILE A 207 7.35 -15.68 -23.97
CA ILE A 207 7.61 -15.66 -22.53
C ILE A 207 6.36 -15.19 -21.76
N ILE A 208 5.69 -14.14 -22.24
CA ILE A 208 4.46 -13.61 -21.61
C ILE A 208 3.35 -14.68 -21.64
N THR A 209 3.04 -15.21 -22.83
CA THR A 209 1.97 -16.18 -23.03
C THR A 209 2.18 -17.43 -22.18
N ASP A 210 3.38 -18.01 -22.19
CA ASP A 210 3.70 -19.24 -21.46
C ASP A 210 3.61 -19.07 -19.96
N ASN A 211 4.16 -17.97 -19.42
CA ASN A 211 4.24 -17.78 -17.96
C ASN A 211 2.93 -17.21 -17.38
N VAL A 212 2.22 -16.34 -18.10
CA VAL A 212 0.87 -15.91 -17.67
C VAL A 212 -0.09 -17.10 -17.69
N SER A 213 -0.02 -17.96 -18.71
CA SER A 213 -0.81 -19.19 -18.80
C SER A 213 -0.49 -20.15 -17.66
N TYR A 214 0.78 -20.25 -17.29
CA TYR A 214 1.21 -21.05 -16.14
C TYR A 214 0.68 -20.46 -14.83
N ALA A 215 0.85 -19.18 -14.59
CA ALA A 215 0.34 -18.50 -13.40
C ALA A 215 -1.19 -18.65 -13.27
N ALA A 216 -1.93 -18.57 -14.38
CA ALA A 216 -3.39 -18.72 -14.40
C ALA A 216 -3.88 -20.15 -14.01
N GLN A 217 -2.99 -21.14 -13.98
CA GLN A 217 -3.30 -22.47 -13.46
C GLN A 217 -3.20 -22.54 -11.93
N HIS A 218 -2.39 -21.70 -11.32
CA HIS A 218 -2.11 -21.65 -9.87
C HIS A 218 -2.92 -20.57 -9.15
N PHE A 219 -3.17 -19.43 -9.81
CA PHE A 219 -3.81 -18.26 -9.22
C PHE A 219 -5.09 -17.86 -9.96
N ARG A 220 -6.09 -17.40 -9.19
CA ARG A 220 -7.31 -16.81 -9.77
C ARG A 220 -7.10 -15.35 -10.17
N ILE A 221 -6.17 -14.64 -9.50
CA ILE A 221 -5.85 -13.25 -9.74
C ILE A 221 -4.43 -13.22 -10.29
N VAL A 222 -4.32 -12.81 -11.56
CA VAL A 222 -3.05 -12.70 -12.28
C VAL A 222 -3.00 -11.32 -12.90
N ALA A 223 -2.11 -10.46 -12.41
CA ALA A 223 -1.79 -9.19 -13.05
C ALA A 223 -0.57 -9.36 -13.95
N PHE A 224 -0.57 -8.67 -15.09
CA PHE A 224 0.59 -8.57 -15.98
C PHE A 224 0.88 -7.12 -16.32
N SER A 225 2.14 -6.70 -16.17
CA SER A 225 2.61 -5.35 -16.48
C SER A 225 3.83 -5.40 -17.39
N PRO A 226 3.77 -4.81 -18.59
CA PRO A 226 4.94 -4.56 -19.41
C PRO A 226 5.85 -3.54 -18.72
N GLU A 227 6.97 -3.97 -18.18
CA GLU A 227 7.93 -3.04 -17.58
C GLU A 227 8.46 -2.06 -18.64
N ASP A 228 8.54 -0.77 -18.28
CA ASP A 228 8.91 0.32 -19.18
C ASP A 228 7.87 0.55 -20.29
N ALA A 229 6.59 0.45 -19.93
CA ALA A 229 5.49 0.58 -20.87
C ALA A 229 5.44 1.96 -21.56
N SER A 230 5.81 3.02 -20.84
CA SER A 230 5.82 4.40 -21.36
C SER A 230 6.84 4.63 -22.50
N ARG A 231 7.84 3.76 -22.64
CA ARG A 231 8.82 3.76 -23.73
C ARG A 231 8.66 2.59 -24.71
N THR A 232 7.63 1.79 -24.53
CA THR A 232 7.29 0.68 -25.47
C THR A 232 6.46 1.22 -26.62
N GLU A 233 6.70 0.71 -27.82
CA GLU A 233 5.91 1.06 -29.02
C GLU A 233 4.45 0.64 -28.80
N VAL A 234 3.50 1.55 -29.08
CA VAL A 234 2.08 1.37 -28.74
C VAL A 234 1.47 0.12 -29.37
N ASP A 235 1.80 -0.17 -30.64
CA ASP A 235 1.34 -1.37 -31.35
C ASP A 235 1.76 -2.66 -30.66
N TYR A 236 3.03 -2.70 -30.23
CA TYR A 236 3.60 -3.83 -29.52
C TYR A 236 3.10 -3.93 -28.08
N LEU A 237 2.93 -2.80 -27.40
CA LEU A 237 2.32 -2.73 -26.08
C LEU A 237 0.90 -3.35 -26.08
N CYS A 238 0.07 -2.94 -27.04
CA CYS A 238 -1.27 -3.50 -27.21
C CYS A 238 -1.24 -5.00 -27.54
N GLN A 239 -0.26 -5.45 -28.32
CA GLN A 239 -0.06 -6.88 -28.58
C GLN A 239 0.29 -7.64 -27.31
N CYS A 240 1.22 -7.13 -26.48
CA CYS A 240 1.57 -7.76 -25.20
C CYS A 240 0.34 -7.91 -24.28
N TYR A 241 -0.51 -6.89 -24.21
CA TYR A 241 -1.74 -6.95 -23.41
C TYR A 241 -2.75 -7.98 -23.95
N ARG A 242 -2.98 -8.02 -25.28
CA ARG A 242 -3.87 -9.02 -25.88
C ARG A 242 -3.44 -10.44 -25.54
N GLU A 243 -2.15 -10.74 -25.74
CA GLU A 243 -1.58 -12.07 -25.46
C GLU A 243 -1.68 -12.41 -23.95
N ALA A 244 -1.39 -11.47 -23.07
CA ALA A 244 -1.48 -11.67 -21.63
C ALA A 244 -2.94 -11.96 -21.19
N ILE A 245 -3.93 -11.22 -21.71
CA ILE A 245 -5.35 -11.44 -21.41
C ILE A 245 -5.81 -12.80 -21.95
N ASP A 246 -5.43 -13.17 -23.16
CA ASP A 246 -5.77 -14.46 -23.73
C ASP A 246 -5.10 -15.63 -22.99
N ALA A 247 -3.91 -15.41 -22.44
CA ALA A 247 -3.22 -16.35 -21.57
C ALA A 247 -3.84 -16.46 -20.16
N GLY A 248 -4.74 -15.53 -19.75
CA GLY A 248 -5.49 -15.61 -18.49
C GLY A 248 -5.18 -14.52 -17.48
N ALA A 249 -4.53 -13.42 -17.88
CA ALA A 249 -4.39 -12.26 -17.02
C ALA A 249 -5.77 -11.65 -16.71
N THR A 250 -6.00 -11.33 -15.44
CA THR A 250 -7.23 -10.70 -14.92
C THR A 250 -7.09 -9.19 -14.76
N THR A 251 -5.85 -8.71 -14.74
CA THR A 251 -5.50 -7.29 -14.67
C THR A 251 -4.30 -7.05 -15.59
N ILE A 252 -4.34 -5.96 -16.35
CA ILE A 252 -3.20 -5.45 -17.08
C ILE A 252 -2.79 -4.11 -16.51
N GLY A 253 -1.49 -3.93 -16.23
CA GLY A 253 -0.95 -2.72 -15.66
C GLY A 253 -0.18 -1.90 -16.68
N PHE A 254 -0.33 -0.57 -16.63
CA PHE A 254 0.46 0.39 -17.39
C PHE A 254 1.43 1.11 -16.45
N PRO A 255 2.70 0.67 -16.34
CA PRO A 255 3.71 1.34 -15.52
C PRO A 255 4.49 2.38 -16.32
N ASP A 256 4.56 3.61 -15.79
CA ASP A 256 5.57 4.59 -16.18
C ASP A 256 6.81 4.41 -15.30
N THR A 257 7.58 3.39 -15.64
CA THR A 257 8.71 2.88 -14.85
C THR A 257 9.79 3.92 -14.57
N VAL A 258 9.95 4.91 -15.44
CA VAL A 258 10.97 5.95 -15.32
C VAL A 258 10.40 7.35 -15.06
N GLY A 259 9.10 7.44 -14.80
CA GLY A 259 8.44 8.64 -14.34
C GLY A 259 8.50 9.85 -15.28
N LEU A 260 8.44 9.61 -16.61
CA LEU A 260 8.65 10.68 -17.60
C LEU A 260 7.39 11.20 -18.30
N LEU A 261 6.22 10.66 -17.97
CA LEU A 261 4.99 11.07 -18.62
C LEU A 261 4.42 12.36 -18.01
N THR A 262 3.79 13.15 -18.88
CA THR A 262 2.87 14.21 -18.47
C THR A 262 1.43 13.66 -18.42
N PRO A 263 0.49 14.32 -17.73
CA PRO A 263 -0.91 13.88 -17.65
C PRO A 263 -1.57 13.68 -19.02
N GLU A 264 -1.30 14.54 -19.98
CA GLU A 264 -1.79 14.40 -21.34
C GLU A 264 -1.24 13.15 -22.03
N LYS A 265 0.07 12.90 -21.94
CA LYS A 265 0.69 11.69 -22.50
C LYS A 265 0.15 10.42 -21.85
N ALA A 266 0.00 10.42 -20.53
CA ALA A 266 -0.57 9.29 -19.79
C ALA A 266 -2.00 8.98 -20.29
N ARG A 267 -2.84 10.00 -20.44
CA ARG A 267 -4.18 9.89 -21.02
C ARG A 267 -4.17 9.28 -22.41
N ASN A 268 -3.27 9.76 -23.27
CA ASN A 268 -3.17 9.28 -24.64
C ASN A 268 -2.77 7.79 -24.70
N PHE A 269 -1.89 7.32 -23.81
CA PHE A 269 -1.58 5.90 -23.68
C PHE A 269 -2.79 5.08 -23.26
N ILE A 270 -3.55 5.54 -22.26
CA ILE A 270 -4.76 4.83 -21.81
C ILE A 270 -5.78 4.70 -22.94
N LYS A 271 -6.04 5.79 -23.69
CA LYS A 271 -6.92 5.76 -24.88
C LYS A 271 -6.42 4.78 -25.93
N ALA A 272 -5.13 4.84 -26.27
CA ALA A 272 -4.53 3.94 -27.25
C ALA A 272 -4.63 2.45 -26.81
N ILE A 273 -4.52 2.14 -25.51
CA ILE A 273 -4.72 0.79 -24.97
C ILE A 273 -6.19 0.40 -25.10
N GLN A 274 -7.13 1.29 -24.77
CA GLN A 274 -8.57 1.03 -24.89
C GLN A 274 -8.99 0.73 -26.34
N ASP A 275 -8.43 1.47 -27.30
CA ASP A 275 -8.71 1.31 -28.72
C ASP A 275 -7.99 0.10 -29.34
N GLY A 276 -6.75 -0.16 -28.89
CA GLY A 276 -5.86 -1.17 -29.48
C GLY A 276 -5.95 -2.58 -28.88
N VAL A 277 -6.69 -2.79 -27.76
CA VAL A 277 -6.80 -4.07 -27.07
C VAL A 277 -8.26 -4.58 -27.09
N PRO A 278 -8.66 -5.33 -28.13
CA PRO A 278 -10.07 -5.70 -28.34
C PRO A 278 -10.64 -6.63 -27.27
N ASN A 279 -9.82 -7.36 -26.53
CA ASN A 279 -10.21 -8.25 -25.42
C ASN A 279 -10.03 -7.59 -24.03
N LEU A 280 -9.91 -6.26 -23.98
CA LEU A 280 -9.74 -5.50 -22.74
C LEU A 280 -10.94 -5.65 -21.77
N ASP A 281 -12.13 -5.95 -22.29
CA ASP A 281 -13.33 -6.22 -21.49
C ASP A 281 -13.14 -7.40 -20.51
N ARG A 282 -12.17 -8.28 -20.78
CA ARG A 282 -11.85 -9.47 -19.99
C ARG A 282 -10.82 -9.24 -18.89
N ALA A 283 -10.27 -8.02 -18.75
CA ALA A 283 -9.29 -7.69 -17.72
C ALA A 283 -9.56 -6.29 -17.12
N LEU A 284 -9.15 -6.06 -15.87
CA LEU A 284 -9.10 -4.73 -15.29
C LEU A 284 -7.88 -3.98 -15.84
N LEU A 285 -8.01 -2.67 -16.00
CA LEU A 285 -6.90 -1.79 -16.39
C LEU A 285 -6.36 -1.08 -15.15
N ALA A 286 -5.08 -1.28 -14.87
CA ALA A 286 -4.35 -0.69 -13.75
C ALA A 286 -3.32 0.31 -14.24
N VAL A 287 -2.96 1.28 -13.39
CA VAL A 287 -1.85 2.22 -13.64
C VAL A 287 -0.90 2.27 -12.45
N HIS A 288 0.38 2.53 -12.77
CA HIS A 288 1.47 2.70 -11.82
C HIS A 288 2.42 3.78 -12.32
N PHE A 289 2.65 4.81 -11.53
CA PHE A 289 3.47 5.95 -11.92
C PHE A 289 4.57 6.24 -10.92
N HIS A 290 5.82 6.30 -11.41
CA HIS A 290 6.92 6.90 -10.65
C HIS A 290 6.90 8.42 -10.74
N ASN A 291 7.54 9.08 -9.77
CA ASN A 291 7.38 10.51 -9.49
C ASN A 291 8.59 11.36 -9.88
N ASP A 292 9.43 10.90 -10.83
CA ASP A 292 10.69 11.55 -11.18
C ASP A 292 10.52 13.00 -11.66
N LEU A 293 9.39 13.35 -12.25
CA LEU A 293 9.02 14.71 -12.63
C LEU A 293 8.04 15.39 -11.67
N GLY A 294 7.69 14.77 -10.53
CA GLY A 294 6.68 15.30 -9.61
C GLY A 294 5.25 15.20 -10.14
N LEU A 295 4.97 14.32 -11.11
CA LEU A 295 3.69 14.25 -11.81
C LEU A 295 2.91 12.94 -11.56
N ALA A 296 3.41 12.03 -10.73
CA ALA A 296 2.80 10.71 -10.55
C ALA A 296 1.32 10.78 -10.12
N VAL A 297 0.99 11.62 -9.14
CA VAL A 297 -0.40 11.84 -8.69
C VAL A 297 -1.24 12.43 -9.81
N ALA A 298 -0.75 13.46 -10.50
CA ALA A 298 -1.47 14.09 -11.60
C ALA A 298 -1.72 13.12 -12.77
N ASN A 299 -0.73 12.28 -13.10
CA ASN A 299 -0.85 11.23 -14.12
C ASN A 299 -1.90 10.19 -13.71
N THR A 300 -1.88 9.75 -12.45
CA THR A 300 -2.87 8.80 -11.91
C THR A 300 -4.29 9.37 -12.01
N LEU A 301 -4.51 10.60 -11.57
CA LEU A 301 -5.80 11.27 -11.64
C LEU A 301 -6.29 11.45 -13.09
N ALA A 302 -5.38 11.81 -14.02
CA ALA A 302 -5.70 11.90 -15.43
C ALA A 302 -6.15 10.56 -16.02
N CYS A 303 -5.53 9.45 -15.63
CA CYS A 303 -5.93 8.11 -16.07
C CYS A 303 -7.24 7.64 -15.43
N ILE A 304 -7.53 8.04 -14.19
CA ILE A 304 -8.83 7.77 -13.55
C ILE A 304 -9.98 8.38 -14.37
N GLN A 305 -9.80 9.59 -14.91
CA GLN A 305 -10.78 10.23 -15.79
C GLN A 305 -10.99 9.45 -17.10
N GLU A 306 -9.97 8.74 -17.58
CA GLU A 306 -10.08 7.87 -18.75
C GLU A 306 -10.60 6.46 -18.43
N GLY A 307 -11.09 6.23 -17.21
CA GLY A 307 -11.81 5.00 -16.86
C GLY A 307 -10.96 3.82 -16.42
N VAL A 308 -9.72 4.02 -15.96
CA VAL A 308 -8.94 2.93 -15.32
C VAL A 308 -9.68 2.40 -14.09
N ASN A 309 -9.45 1.13 -13.78
CA ASN A 309 -10.16 0.44 -12.70
C ASN A 309 -9.32 0.35 -11.41
N VAL A 310 -8.00 0.24 -11.56
CA VAL A 310 -7.07 0.00 -10.46
C VAL A 310 -5.98 1.06 -10.49
N VAL A 311 -5.67 1.64 -9.34
CA VAL A 311 -4.50 2.52 -9.18
C VAL A 311 -3.54 1.92 -8.18
N GLN A 312 -2.26 1.86 -8.56
CA GLN A 312 -1.20 1.41 -7.67
C GLN A 312 -0.47 2.61 -7.10
N CYS A 313 -0.39 2.66 -5.76
CA CYS A 313 0.17 3.77 -5.01
C CYS A 313 1.06 3.24 -3.89
N THR A 314 1.82 4.15 -3.26
CA THR A 314 2.50 3.89 -1.99
C THR A 314 2.12 4.97 -0.97
N VAL A 315 2.13 4.61 0.30
CA VAL A 315 1.97 5.59 1.38
C VAL A 315 3.17 6.54 1.36
N ASN A 316 2.93 7.81 1.55
CA ASN A 316 3.92 8.89 1.44
C ASN A 316 4.57 9.04 0.06
N GLY A 317 4.16 8.23 -0.93
CA GLY A 317 4.79 8.20 -2.24
C GLY A 317 6.21 7.62 -2.22
N ILE A 318 6.60 6.83 -1.21
CA ILE A 318 7.93 6.21 -1.14
C ILE A 318 8.14 5.21 -2.28
N GLY A 319 9.39 4.91 -2.64
CA GLY A 319 9.77 3.95 -3.67
C GLY A 319 11.07 4.30 -4.38
N GLU A 320 11.32 3.59 -5.47
CA GLU A 320 12.51 3.79 -6.29
C GLU A 320 12.68 5.25 -6.74
N ARG A 321 13.91 5.76 -6.69
CA ARG A 321 14.34 7.12 -7.10
C ARG A 321 13.55 8.23 -6.42
N ALA A 322 12.58 8.87 -7.13
CA ALA A 322 11.71 9.92 -6.59
C ALA A 322 10.37 9.38 -6.04
N GLY A 323 10.24 8.04 -5.95
CA GLY A 323 9.08 7.37 -5.41
C GLY A 323 7.94 7.19 -6.40
N ASN A 324 6.75 7.00 -5.87
CA ASN A 324 5.51 6.63 -6.57
C ASN A 324 4.42 7.70 -6.40
N ALA A 325 3.26 7.47 -7.00
CA ALA A 325 2.05 8.21 -6.67
C ALA A 325 1.68 7.98 -5.20
N SER A 326 1.51 9.07 -4.45
CA SER A 326 1.15 9.03 -3.03
C SER A 326 -0.31 8.61 -2.85
N LEU A 327 -0.56 7.54 -2.07
CA LEU A 327 -1.90 7.02 -1.79
C LEU A 327 -2.82 8.12 -1.22
N GLU A 328 -2.35 8.80 -0.18
CA GLU A 328 -3.09 9.85 0.53
C GLU A 328 -3.47 11.01 -0.37
N GLU A 329 -2.59 11.40 -1.30
CA GLU A 329 -2.84 12.51 -2.21
C GLU A 329 -3.87 12.15 -3.28
N VAL A 330 -3.79 10.94 -3.87
CA VAL A 330 -4.77 10.45 -4.84
C VAL A 330 -6.14 10.31 -4.18
N VAL A 331 -6.20 9.72 -2.99
CA VAL A 331 -7.47 9.51 -2.26
C VAL A 331 -8.13 10.84 -1.92
N MET A 332 -7.39 11.80 -1.37
CA MET A 332 -7.96 13.10 -1.01
C MET A 332 -8.38 13.92 -2.23
N ALA A 333 -7.65 13.84 -3.34
CA ALA A 333 -8.09 14.48 -4.58
C ALA A 333 -9.43 13.93 -5.06
N LEU A 334 -9.64 12.61 -4.99
CA LEU A 334 -10.91 11.98 -5.33
C LEU A 334 -12.04 12.34 -4.35
N ALA A 335 -11.73 12.44 -3.06
CA ALA A 335 -12.70 12.79 -2.02
C ALA A 335 -13.22 14.23 -2.20
N LEU A 336 -12.31 15.17 -2.45
CA LEU A 336 -12.65 16.58 -2.56
C LEU A 336 -13.28 16.97 -3.91
N HIS A 337 -12.99 16.22 -4.97
CA HIS A 337 -13.46 16.50 -6.33
C HIS A 337 -14.31 15.36 -6.89
N HIS A 338 -15.19 14.80 -6.04
CA HIS A 338 -16.10 13.72 -6.44
C HIS A 338 -16.98 14.10 -7.64
N ASP A 339 -17.39 15.37 -7.73
CA ASP A 339 -18.16 15.93 -8.85
C ASP A 339 -17.40 15.86 -10.19
N GLN A 340 -16.08 16.03 -10.16
CA GLN A 340 -15.23 15.97 -11.35
C GLN A 340 -14.91 14.53 -11.78
N PHE A 341 -14.66 13.64 -10.82
CA PHE A 341 -14.21 12.27 -11.12
C PHE A 341 -15.36 11.28 -11.27
N GLY A 342 -16.49 11.49 -10.59
CA GLY A 342 -17.64 10.59 -10.63
C GLY A 342 -17.34 9.17 -10.16
N ARG A 343 -16.24 8.99 -9.40
CA ARG A 343 -15.73 7.69 -8.97
C ARG A 343 -15.80 7.59 -7.44
N SER A 344 -16.19 6.43 -6.96
CA SER A 344 -16.18 6.09 -5.54
C SER A 344 -14.96 5.23 -5.19
N PHE A 345 -14.66 5.13 -3.90
CA PHE A 345 -13.58 4.31 -3.35
C PHE A 345 -13.95 3.88 -1.93
N SER A 346 -13.22 2.89 -1.39
CA SER A 346 -13.47 2.31 -0.05
C SER A 346 -12.48 2.79 1.01
N ILE A 347 -11.54 3.66 0.67
CA ILE A 347 -10.53 4.12 1.63
C ILE A 347 -11.19 5.03 2.68
N ASP A 348 -10.98 4.72 3.95
CA ASP A 348 -11.30 5.59 5.07
C ASP A 348 -10.26 6.70 5.17
N THR A 349 -10.64 7.90 4.76
CA THR A 349 -9.72 9.05 4.73
C THR A 349 -9.19 9.41 6.11
N THR A 350 -9.94 9.13 7.19
CA THR A 350 -9.52 9.42 8.58
C THR A 350 -8.30 8.59 9.03
N LYS A 351 -7.90 7.60 8.25
CA LYS A 351 -6.73 6.76 8.51
C LYS A 351 -5.45 7.26 7.81
N LEU A 352 -5.57 8.27 6.91
CA LEU A 352 -4.45 8.64 6.03
C LEU A 352 -3.27 9.25 6.77
N ALA A 353 -3.46 10.27 7.61
CA ALA A 353 -2.36 10.88 8.34
C ALA A 353 -1.70 9.91 9.34
N PRO A 354 -2.45 9.14 10.15
CA PRO A 354 -1.87 8.09 10.99
C PRO A 354 -1.05 7.05 10.21
N LEU A 355 -1.54 6.64 9.02
CA LEU A 355 -0.84 5.70 8.15
C LEU A 355 0.46 6.29 7.61
N CYS A 356 0.47 7.57 7.20
CA CYS A 356 1.66 8.28 6.78
C CYS A 356 2.73 8.30 7.87
N HIS A 357 2.35 8.61 9.09
CA HIS A 357 3.27 8.64 10.24
C HIS A 357 3.79 7.25 10.60
N LEU A 358 2.92 6.22 10.58
CA LEU A 358 3.33 4.83 10.83
C LEU A 358 4.40 4.36 9.83
N VAL A 359 4.18 4.61 8.53
CA VAL A 359 5.13 4.21 7.50
C VAL A 359 6.44 4.98 7.64
N ALA A 360 6.41 6.27 7.94
CA ALA A 360 7.60 7.07 8.18
C ALA A 360 8.40 6.58 9.41
N GLU A 361 7.71 6.24 10.50
CA GLU A 361 8.32 5.68 11.71
C GLU A 361 9.07 4.37 11.41
N LEU A 362 8.37 3.42 10.72
CA LEU A 362 8.91 2.09 10.48
C LEU A 362 10.01 2.05 9.40
N THR A 363 9.90 2.89 8.38
CA THR A 363 10.93 2.97 7.32
C THR A 363 12.09 3.87 7.70
N GLY A 364 11.97 4.69 8.75
CA GLY A 364 12.96 5.72 9.09
C GLY A 364 13.01 6.89 8.08
N VAL A 365 12.07 6.94 7.12
CA VAL A 365 12.00 8.00 6.11
C VAL A 365 11.27 9.20 6.67
N THR A 366 11.98 10.31 6.85
CA THR A 366 11.38 11.54 7.37
C THR A 366 10.36 12.13 6.40
N ILE A 367 9.15 12.37 6.87
CA ILE A 367 8.14 13.11 6.12
C ILE A 367 8.55 14.60 6.08
N SER A 368 8.54 15.21 4.89
CA SER A 368 8.69 16.65 4.78
C SER A 368 7.56 17.34 5.55
N ARG A 369 7.87 18.36 6.35
CA ARG A 369 6.83 19.15 7.05
C ARG A 369 5.79 19.77 6.11
N MET A 370 6.13 19.98 4.84
CA MET A 370 5.24 20.50 3.78
C MET A 370 4.61 19.39 2.93
N LYS A 371 4.80 18.10 3.28
CA LYS A 371 4.17 17.00 2.54
C LYS A 371 2.65 17.16 2.58
N PRO A 372 1.96 17.10 1.45
CA PRO A 372 0.50 17.09 1.44
C PRO A 372 -0.06 15.98 2.34
N ILE A 373 -1.13 16.25 3.05
CA ILE A 373 -1.89 15.36 3.94
C ILE A 373 -1.12 14.91 5.19
N GLY A 374 0.09 14.37 5.04
CA GLY A 374 0.86 13.76 6.15
C GLY A 374 1.87 14.68 6.83
N GLY A 375 2.13 15.88 6.31
CA GLY A 375 3.14 16.78 6.87
C GLY A 375 2.62 17.67 8.01
N ASP A 376 3.46 17.97 8.99
CA ASP A 376 3.10 18.76 10.18
C ASP A 376 2.55 20.15 9.87
N ASN A 377 2.96 20.74 8.74
CA ASN A 377 2.57 22.11 8.40
C ASN A 377 1.20 22.22 7.69
N ILE A 378 0.57 21.08 7.35
CA ILE A 378 -0.68 21.11 6.57
C ILE A 378 -1.82 21.84 7.31
N PHE A 379 -1.82 21.79 8.64
CA PHE A 379 -2.77 22.47 9.51
C PHE A 379 -2.12 23.51 10.41
N ALA A 380 -0.90 23.95 10.11
CA ALA A 380 -0.16 24.94 10.88
C ALA A 380 -0.01 26.25 10.10
N THR A 381 -0.14 27.39 10.77
CA THR A 381 0.08 28.71 10.17
C THR A 381 0.73 29.70 11.14
N GLU A 382 1.68 30.49 10.62
CA GLU A 382 2.33 31.62 11.34
C GLU A 382 1.86 32.98 10.81
N ALA A 383 1.28 33.03 9.61
CA ALA A 383 0.88 34.29 8.98
C ALA A 383 -0.33 34.91 9.69
N GLY A 384 -0.17 36.13 10.24
CA GLY A 384 -1.20 36.76 11.06
C GLY A 384 -2.57 36.96 10.37
N ILE A 385 -2.59 37.20 9.05
CA ILE A 385 -3.84 37.31 8.28
C ILE A 385 -4.54 35.95 8.23
N HIS A 386 -3.79 34.85 8.00
CA HIS A 386 -4.32 33.50 7.98
C HIS A 386 -4.80 33.07 9.36
N GLN A 387 -4.02 33.37 10.41
CA GLN A 387 -4.42 33.12 11.81
C GLN A 387 -5.75 33.79 12.16
N ASP A 388 -5.88 35.07 11.81
CA ASP A 388 -7.11 35.83 12.04
C ASP A 388 -8.32 35.23 11.28
N GLY A 389 -8.11 34.79 10.06
CA GLY A 389 -9.14 34.09 9.27
C GLY A 389 -9.56 32.77 9.90
N LEU A 390 -8.59 31.91 10.25
CA LEU A 390 -8.85 30.61 10.87
C LEU A 390 -9.60 30.74 12.22
N LEU A 391 -9.24 31.74 13.04
CA LEU A 391 -9.93 32.03 14.30
C LEU A 391 -11.39 32.41 14.12
N LYS A 392 -11.72 33.05 13.00
CA LYS A 392 -13.12 33.43 12.67
C LYS A 392 -13.89 32.26 12.07
N ASN A 393 -13.28 31.59 11.09
CA ASN A 393 -13.80 30.40 10.46
C ASN A 393 -12.66 29.63 9.79
N PRO A 394 -12.37 28.39 10.22
CA PRO A 394 -11.33 27.56 9.62
C PRO A 394 -11.44 27.39 8.10
N ASP A 395 -12.66 27.37 7.54
CA ASP A 395 -12.86 27.23 6.09
C ASP A 395 -12.33 28.40 5.24
N THR A 396 -11.88 29.49 5.89
CA THR A 396 -11.26 30.62 5.18
C THR A 396 -9.91 30.27 4.56
N TYR A 397 -9.19 29.31 5.13
CA TYR A 397 -7.83 28.95 4.69
C TYR A 397 -7.54 27.45 4.65
N LEU A 398 -8.40 26.59 5.19
CA LEU A 398 -8.24 25.15 5.11
C LEU A 398 -8.98 24.60 3.90
N PRO A 399 -8.32 23.81 3.02
CA PRO A 399 -8.98 23.13 1.92
C PRO A 399 -9.87 21.97 2.39
N PHE A 400 -9.59 21.40 3.58
CA PHE A 400 -10.34 20.39 4.28
C PHE A 400 -10.00 20.42 5.78
N ARG A 401 -10.87 19.82 6.58
CA ARG A 401 -10.68 19.77 8.04
C ARG A 401 -9.69 18.68 8.44
N PRO A 402 -8.91 18.87 9.53
CA PRO A 402 -7.96 17.87 10.05
C PRO A 402 -8.60 16.50 10.28
N GLU A 403 -9.83 16.47 10.80
CA GLU A 403 -10.57 15.25 11.12
C GLU A 403 -10.83 14.39 9.89
N MET A 404 -10.92 14.99 8.70
CA MET A 404 -11.15 14.28 7.44
C MET A 404 -10.00 13.32 7.09
N VAL A 405 -8.81 13.59 7.58
CA VAL A 405 -7.61 12.79 7.31
C VAL A 405 -7.02 12.12 8.55
N GLY A 406 -7.70 12.25 9.70
CA GLY A 406 -7.17 11.81 10.99
C GLY A 406 -5.97 12.63 11.45
N GLY A 407 -5.90 13.89 11.02
CA GLY A 407 -4.89 14.84 11.44
C GLY A 407 -5.15 15.40 12.84
N GLY A 408 -4.14 16.06 13.39
CA GLY A 408 -4.23 16.77 14.67
C GLY A 408 -4.97 18.10 14.56
N ASP A 409 -4.92 18.87 15.64
CA ASP A 409 -5.58 20.17 15.72
C ASP A 409 -4.92 21.23 14.82
N ILE A 410 -5.68 22.30 14.51
CA ILE A 410 -5.17 23.47 13.81
C ILE A 410 -4.15 24.18 14.73
N GLN A 411 -2.95 24.40 14.23
CA GLN A 411 -1.86 25.03 14.99
C GLN A 411 -1.65 26.48 14.58
N LEU A 412 -1.89 27.39 15.49
CA LEU A 412 -1.52 28.81 15.35
C LEU A 412 -0.11 28.99 15.90
N VAL A 413 0.87 28.83 15.02
CA VAL A 413 2.29 28.96 15.38
C VAL A 413 2.63 30.43 15.64
N LEU A 414 3.17 30.75 16.82
CA LEU A 414 3.61 32.10 17.12
C LEU A 414 5.05 32.34 16.68
N GLY A 415 5.25 33.38 15.89
CA GLY A 415 6.54 33.77 15.37
C GLY A 415 6.52 35.18 14.81
N ARG A 416 7.56 35.54 14.05
CA ARG A 416 7.77 36.92 13.56
C ARG A 416 6.60 37.47 12.75
N HIS A 417 5.83 36.58 12.07
CA HIS A 417 4.72 36.99 11.20
C HIS A 417 3.35 36.95 11.88
N SER A 418 3.31 36.58 13.17
CA SER A 418 2.06 36.47 13.93
C SER A 418 1.46 37.85 14.22
N GLY A 419 0.13 37.87 14.12
CA GLY A 419 -0.69 39.02 14.47
C GLY A 419 -1.05 39.09 15.95
N ARG A 420 -1.48 40.26 16.45
CA ARG A 420 -1.95 40.46 17.84
C ARG A 420 -3.07 39.52 18.25
N ARG A 421 -4.01 39.18 17.33
CA ARG A 421 -5.14 38.28 17.62
C ARG A 421 -4.70 36.86 17.96
N ALA A 422 -3.69 36.34 17.26
CA ALA A 422 -3.14 35.02 17.57
C ALA A 422 -2.43 35.01 18.93
N VAL A 423 -1.70 36.07 19.26
CA VAL A 423 -1.08 36.24 20.59
C VAL A 423 -2.14 36.29 21.68
N ALA A 424 -3.19 37.12 21.52
CA ALA A 424 -4.28 37.23 22.47
C ALA A 424 -5.00 35.86 22.66
N HIS A 425 -5.28 35.14 21.56
CA HIS A 425 -5.89 33.86 21.61
C HIS A 425 -5.06 32.84 22.41
N ARG A 426 -3.74 32.76 22.14
CA ARG A 426 -2.86 31.83 22.84
C ARG A 426 -2.69 32.15 24.31
N LEU A 427 -2.64 33.44 24.66
CA LEU A 427 -2.64 33.88 26.06
C LEU A 427 -3.92 33.48 26.78
N ALA A 428 -5.09 33.63 26.13
CA ALA A 428 -6.37 33.22 26.68
C ALA A 428 -6.45 31.70 26.91
N GLU A 429 -5.95 30.86 25.96
CA GLU A 429 -5.84 29.41 26.14
C GLU A 429 -4.97 29.01 27.33
N LEU A 430 -3.94 29.79 27.64
CA LEU A 430 -3.05 29.60 28.78
C LEU A 430 -3.62 30.23 30.08
N ASN A 431 -4.82 30.78 30.05
CA ASN A 431 -5.45 31.51 31.14
C ASN A 431 -4.61 32.72 31.63
N LEU A 432 -3.85 33.36 30.72
CA LEU A 432 -3.06 34.57 30.97
C LEU A 432 -3.86 35.78 30.50
N ASN A 433 -4.30 36.59 31.46
CA ASN A 433 -5.00 37.85 31.16
C ASN A 433 -3.99 38.92 30.72
N ALA A 434 -4.29 39.60 29.63
CA ALA A 434 -3.50 40.70 29.11
C ALA A 434 -4.41 41.77 28.47
N THR A 435 -4.11 43.01 28.69
CA THR A 435 -4.78 44.14 28.02
C THR A 435 -4.34 44.23 26.56
N ASP A 436 -5.06 45.00 25.74
CA ASP A 436 -4.73 45.21 24.32
C ASP A 436 -3.33 45.84 24.13
N ASP A 437 -2.90 46.70 25.06
CA ASP A 437 -1.57 47.31 25.04
C ASP A 437 -0.48 46.25 25.36
N GLU A 438 -0.70 45.40 26.36
CA GLU A 438 0.21 44.32 26.72
C GLU A 438 0.29 43.27 25.60
N VAL A 439 -0.82 42.86 24.99
CA VAL A 439 -0.83 42.01 23.80
C VAL A 439 -0.02 42.62 22.66
N SER A 440 -0.13 43.94 22.46
CA SER A 440 0.62 44.64 21.43
C SER A 440 2.11 44.69 21.75
N ALA A 441 2.48 44.87 23.01
CA ALA A 441 3.88 44.84 23.46
C ALA A 441 4.48 43.42 23.29
N ILE A 442 3.75 42.39 23.72
CA ILE A 442 4.17 40.97 23.55
C ILE A 442 4.36 40.64 22.06
N ALA A 443 3.41 41.02 21.20
CA ALA A 443 3.51 40.80 19.76
C ALA A 443 4.76 41.49 19.16
N ASN A 444 5.13 42.65 19.64
CA ASN A 444 6.35 43.36 19.23
C ASN A 444 7.61 42.63 19.72
N LEU A 445 7.61 42.12 20.96
CA LEU A 445 8.72 41.30 21.47
C LEU A 445 8.90 40.00 20.68
N ILE A 446 7.81 39.35 20.27
CA ILE A 446 7.85 38.18 19.41
C ILE A 446 8.51 38.51 18.06
N LYS A 447 8.16 39.64 17.43
CA LYS A 447 8.77 40.08 16.16
C LYS A 447 10.28 40.38 16.26
N GLN A 448 10.77 40.71 17.44
CA GLN A 448 12.18 40.94 17.70
C GLN A 448 13.00 39.68 17.99
N GLN A 449 12.35 38.54 18.14
CA GLN A 449 13.06 37.28 18.35
C GLN A 449 13.96 36.93 17.14
N PRO A 450 15.03 36.16 17.35
CA PRO A 450 15.92 35.70 16.27
C PRO A 450 15.16 35.08 15.13
N LYS A 451 15.74 35.09 13.91
CA LYS A 451 15.14 34.48 12.74
C LYS A 451 14.92 32.98 12.98
N GLY A 452 13.71 32.48 12.68
CA GLY A 452 13.35 31.06 12.82
C GLY A 452 12.95 30.63 14.24
N THR A 453 12.86 31.57 15.20
CA THR A 453 12.32 31.29 16.53
C THR A 453 10.82 31.03 16.41
N VAL A 454 10.39 29.86 16.87
CA VAL A 454 9.00 29.53 17.18
C VAL A 454 8.80 29.81 18.67
N VAL A 455 7.77 30.59 18.99
CA VAL A 455 7.46 30.94 20.38
C VAL A 455 6.53 29.87 20.96
N ASP A 456 7.07 29.00 21.81
CA ASP A 456 6.31 28.02 22.58
C ASP A 456 5.61 28.67 23.79
N ASP A 457 4.82 27.90 24.50
CA ASP A 457 4.04 28.36 25.65
C ASP A 457 4.94 28.90 26.78
N ALA A 458 6.06 28.27 27.05
CA ALA A 458 6.99 28.71 28.08
C ALA A 458 7.62 30.06 27.71
N THR A 459 8.00 30.22 26.46
CA THR A 459 8.50 31.47 25.94
C THR A 459 7.44 32.58 25.98
N LEU A 460 6.20 32.24 25.60
CA LEU A 460 5.07 33.19 25.65
C LEU A 460 4.77 33.63 27.08
N GLN A 461 4.77 32.72 28.05
CA GLN A 461 4.60 33.04 29.48
C GLN A 461 5.73 33.96 29.99
N LEU A 462 6.98 33.71 29.58
CA LEU A 462 8.10 34.54 29.93
C LEU A 462 7.98 35.97 29.33
N LEU A 463 7.50 36.08 28.08
CA LEU A 463 7.26 37.35 27.43
C LEU A 463 6.10 38.10 28.10
N TRP A 464 5.05 37.42 28.48
CA TRP A 464 3.92 37.97 29.22
C TRP A 464 4.38 38.53 30.57
N SER A 465 5.14 37.76 31.37
CA SER A 465 5.65 38.21 32.69
C SER A 465 6.63 39.40 32.64
N LYS A 466 7.16 39.73 31.48
CA LYS A 466 8.03 40.95 31.30
C LYS A 466 7.23 42.20 31.00
N VAL A 467 5.96 42.08 30.67
CA VAL A 467 5.11 43.17 30.20
C VAL A 467 4.02 43.49 31.25
N THR A 468 3.52 42.45 31.93
CA THR A 468 2.59 42.58 33.07
C THR A 468 3.33 42.67 34.39
#